data_7030c774dd0a45717db3f8755628a22a
#
_entry.id   7030c774dd0a45717db3f8755628a22a
#
_cell.length_a   1.000
_cell.length_b   1.000
_cell.length_c   1.000
_cell.angle_alpha   90.00
_cell.angle_beta   90.00
_cell.angle_gamma   90.00
#
_symmetry.space_group_name_H-M   'P 1'
#
loop_
_entity.id
_entity.type
_entity.pdbx_description
1 polymer ?
#
loop_
_entity_poly.entity_id
_entity_poly.type
_entity_poly.pdbx_seq_one_letter_code
_entity_poly.pdbx_strand_id
1 'polypeptide(L)'
;MMRLWMIAIGAVVALSVAFPVVGEEVDEEQARKEVREVVKRLQSRYEKTKDLQADFTQKTTIEGFERPMTSSGKVYIKKPGRLRWTYLEPSAEDIYVDRDDVKVYVPEHKQVLVGKLTHMAASRAPLELLQGAAKLDASFDAEPTSGKSRGVGGIRLVTLVPKSHESQAHGTVQKIVVEVFPKTYFIRSLSLYEVSGNVSNFEFSSLQSNLGLDDDLFVPKFPPDVEVVKAPVLTQP
;
A
#
# COMPACT_ATOMS: atom_id res chain seq x y z
N MET A 1 -27.90 -83.13 -18.61
CA MET A 1 -27.95 -82.63 -17.24
C MET A 1 -27.14 -81.29 -17.27
N MET A 2 -27.89 -80.21 -17.26
CA MET A 2 -27.32 -78.87 -17.47
C MET A 2 -27.52 -78.09 -16.15
N ARG A 3 -26.41 -77.76 -15.45
CA ARG A 3 -26.46 -76.96 -14.18
C ARG A 3 -26.33 -75.49 -14.54
N LEU A 4 -27.42 -74.73 -14.32
CA LEU A 4 -27.40 -73.26 -14.36
C LEU A 4 -26.62 -72.73 -13.13
N TRP A 5 -25.68 -71.85 -13.37
CA TRP A 5 -25.06 -71.03 -12.33
C TRP A 5 -25.65 -69.60 -12.42
N MET A 6 -26.34 -69.21 -11.36
CA MET A 6 -26.82 -67.85 -11.16
C MET A 6 -25.69 -67.03 -10.57
N ILE A 7 -25.28 -66.01 -11.28
CA ILE A 7 -24.33 -64.99 -10.80
C ILE A 7 -25.16 -63.86 -10.15
N ALA A 8 -25.06 -63.73 -8.85
CA ALA A 8 -25.65 -62.60 -8.12
C ALA A 8 -24.69 -61.38 -8.21
N ILE A 9 -25.12 -60.32 -8.91
CA ILE A 9 -24.43 -59.04 -8.98
C ILE A 9 -24.86 -58.24 -7.74
N GLY A 10 -23.97 -58.14 -6.73
CA GLY A 10 -24.14 -57.26 -5.58
C GLY A 10 -23.81 -55.81 -5.98
N ALA A 11 -24.83 -54.95 -5.99
CA ALA A 11 -24.63 -53.49 -6.17
C ALA A 11 -24.06 -52.92 -4.86
N VAL A 12 -22.79 -52.51 -4.89
CA VAL A 12 -22.17 -51.71 -3.82
C VAL A 12 -22.59 -50.28 -4.02
N VAL A 13 -23.53 -49.78 -3.24
CA VAL A 13 -23.89 -48.36 -3.16
C VAL A 13 -22.83 -47.69 -2.29
N ALA A 14 -21.87 -46.99 -2.93
CA ALA A 14 -20.92 -46.13 -2.22
C ALA A 14 -21.65 -44.86 -1.74
N LEU A 15 -21.96 -44.81 -0.47
CA LEU A 15 -22.50 -43.62 0.18
C LEU A 15 -21.35 -42.63 0.38
N SER A 16 -21.20 -41.65 -0.53
CA SER A 16 -20.26 -40.54 -0.36
C SER A 16 -20.80 -39.60 0.70
N VAL A 17 -20.28 -39.71 1.91
CA VAL A 17 -20.51 -38.75 3.00
C VAL A 17 -19.67 -37.54 2.73
N ALA A 18 -20.26 -36.47 2.21
CA ALA A 18 -19.64 -35.15 2.13
C ALA A 18 -19.54 -34.60 3.56
N PHE A 19 -18.34 -34.60 4.13
CA PHE A 19 -18.08 -33.89 5.37
C PHE A 19 -18.10 -32.38 5.05
N PRO A 20 -18.87 -31.55 5.78
CA PRO A 20 -18.80 -30.12 5.61
C PRO A 20 -17.40 -29.65 6.06
N VAL A 21 -16.74 -28.85 5.22
CA VAL A 21 -15.44 -28.19 5.51
C VAL A 21 -15.69 -27.02 6.48
N VAL A 22 -16.06 -27.34 7.71
CA VAL A 22 -16.34 -26.36 8.77
C VAL A 22 -15.09 -25.63 9.23
N GLY A 23 -13.89 -26.21 9.03
CA GLY A 23 -12.62 -25.65 9.49
C GLY A 23 -12.15 -24.43 8.70
N GLU A 24 -12.46 -24.36 7.41
CA GLU A 24 -11.97 -23.32 6.50
C GLU A 24 -12.75 -22.00 6.65
N GLU A 25 -14.07 -22.08 6.85
CA GLU A 25 -14.92 -20.90 7.11
C GLU A 25 -14.61 -20.22 8.45
N VAL A 26 -14.34 -20.99 9.50
CA VAL A 26 -14.00 -20.45 10.83
C VAL A 26 -12.64 -19.75 10.80
N ASP A 27 -11.68 -20.26 10.05
CA ASP A 27 -10.34 -19.62 9.92
C ASP A 27 -10.41 -18.31 9.11
N GLU A 28 -11.27 -18.24 8.09
CA GLU A 28 -11.47 -17.04 7.29
C GLU A 28 -12.16 -15.92 8.08
N GLU A 29 -13.19 -16.22 8.86
CA GLU A 29 -13.85 -15.23 9.71
C GLU A 29 -12.90 -14.68 10.78
N GLN A 30 -12.12 -15.56 11.41
CA GLN A 30 -11.10 -15.16 12.36
C GLN A 30 -10.05 -14.26 11.69
N ALA A 31 -9.61 -14.60 10.48
CA ALA A 31 -8.67 -13.80 9.71
C ALA A 31 -9.21 -12.39 9.40
N ARG A 32 -10.48 -12.29 9.00
CA ARG A 32 -11.16 -11.01 8.75
C ARG A 32 -11.29 -10.16 10.02
N LYS A 33 -11.57 -10.81 11.18
CA LYS A 33 -11.63 -10.13 12.46
C LYS A 33 -10.27 -9.55 12.87
N GLU A 34 -9.19 -10.32 12.70
CA GLU A 34 -7.83 -9.85 12.96
C GLU A 34 -7.47 -8.65 12.07
N VAL A 35 -7.80 -8.71 10.78
CA VAL A 35 -7.57 -7.59 9.84
C VAL A 35 -8.30 -6.33 10.29
N ARG A 36 -9.59 -6.42 10.64
CA ARG A 36 -10.35 -5.27 11.15
C ARG A 36 -9.70 -4.65 12.38
N GLU A 37 -9.17 -5.48 13.29
CA GLU A 37 -8.47 -4.97 14.48
C GLU A 37 -7.15 -4.29 14.13
N VAL A 38 -6.36 -4.84 13.19
CA VAL A 38 -5.12 -4.21 12.71
C VAL A 38 -5.42 -2.86 12.07
N VAL A 39 -6.40 -2.78 11.17
CA VAL A 39 -6.82 -1.53 10.51
C VAL A 39 -7.27 -0.49 11.53
N LYS A 40 -8.12 -0.86 12.49
CA LYS A 40 -8.58 0.02 13.56
C LYS A 40 -7.42 0.61 14.39
N ARG A 41 -6.45 -0.22 14.77
CA ARG A 41 -5.28 0.22 15.54
C ARG A 41 -4.36 1.11 14.72
N LEU A 42 -4.16 0.77 13.45
CA LEU A 42 -3.40 1.58 12.50
C LEU A 42 -4.04 2.96 12.37
N GLN A 43 -5.34 3.04 12.04
CA GLN A 43 -6.07 4.30 11.90
C GLN A 43 -5.97 5.14 13.18
N SER A 44 -6.26 4.54 14.34
CA SER A 44 -6.16 5.23 15.64
C SER A 44 -4.73 5.75 15.94
N ARG A 45 -3.69 5.02 15.48
CA ARG A 45 -2.30 5.48 15.63
C ARG A 45 -2.05 6.71 14.78
N TYR A 46 -2.42 6.67 13.50
CA TYR A 46 -2.21 7.81 12.61
C TYR A 46 -3.09 9.01 12.97
N GLU A 47 -4.32 8.82 13.44
CA GLU A 47 -5.18 9.91 13.92
C GLU A 47 -4.51 10.73 15.01
N LYS A 48 -3.85 10.08 15.97
CA LYS A 48 -3.17 10.71 17.12
C LYS A 48 -1.80 11.29 16.78
N THR A 49 -1.28 11.00 15.57
CA THR A 49 0.03 11.48 15.13
C THR A 49 -0.11 12.85 14.50
N LYS A 50 0.64 13.84 14.99
CA LYS A 50 0.68 15.21 14.47
C LYS A 50 1.71 15.36 13.37
N ASP A 51 2.87 14.76 13.58
CA ASP A 51 3.97 14.69 12.62
C ASP A 51 4.70 13.35 12.73
N LEU A 52 5.41 13.00 11.66
CA LEU A 52 6.14 11.76 11.50
C LEU A 52 7.35 11.98 10.60
N GLN A 53 8.46 11.31 10.94
CA GLN A 53 9.58 11.13 10.00
C GLN A 53 10.02 9.67 9.98
N ALA A 54 10.51 9.23 8.83
CA ALA A 54 11.11 7.89 8.68
C ALA A 54 12.14 7.90 7.55
N ASP A 55 13.07 6.95 7.61
CA ASP A 55 13.85 6.54 6.46
C ASP A 55 13.05 5.52 5.67
N PHE A 56 13.20 5.50 4.33
CA PHE A 56 12.59 4.46 3.51
C PHE A 56 13.57 3.86 2.52
N THR A 57 13.33 2.60 2.17
CA THR A 57 13.88 1.94 1.00
C THR A 57 12.74 1.51 0.11
N GLN A 58 12.81 1.83 -1.18
CA GLN A 58 11.85 1.42 -2.20
C GLN A 58 12.52 0.45 -3.16
N LYS A 59 11.86 -0.67 -3.45
CA LYS A 59 12.25 -1.62 -4.47
C LYS A 59 11.11 -1.76 -5.48
N THR A 60 11.35 -1.31 -6.70
CA THR A 60 10.36 -1.36 -7.80
C THR A 60 10.74 -2.44 -8.80
N THR A 61 9.86 -3.42 -8.98
CA THR A 61 9.92 -4.40 -10.05
C THR A 61 9.00 -3.94 -11.17
N ILE A 62 9.56 -3.72 -12.36
CA ILE A 62 8.80 -3.32 -13.55
C ILE A 62 8.56 -4.59 -14.38
N GLU A 63 7.32 -4.80 -14.80
CA GLU A 63 6.95 -5.92 -15.65
C GLU A 63 7.80 -5.92 -16.93
N GLY A 64 8.37 -7.08 -17.27
CA GLY A 64 9.28 -7.24 -18.41
C GLY A 64 10.73 -6.84 -18.16
N PHE A 65 11.11 -6.33 -16.99
CA PHE A 65 12.50 -6.03 -16.62
C PHE A 65 13.05 -7.05 -15.63
N GLU A 66 14.23 -7.59 -15.92
CA GLU A 66 14.83 -8.63 -15.05
C GLU A 66 15.33 -8.11 -13.70
N ARG A 67 15.72 -6.85 -13.62
CA ARG A 67 16.32 -6.28 -12.41
C ARG A 67 15.43 -5.23 -11.78
N PRO A 68 15.10 -5.38 -10.50
CA PRO A 68 14.38 -4.35 -9.79
C PRO A 68 15.26 -3.11 -9.57
N MET A 69 14.62 -1.95 -9.59
CA MET A 69 15.23 -0.68 -9.22
C MET A 69 15.12 -0.47 -7.72
N THR A 70 16.20 -0.01 -7.09
CA THR A 70 16.20 0.31 -5.66
C THR A 70 16.48 1.78 -5.47
N SER A 71 15.64 2.44 -4.66
CA SER A 71 15.79 3.83 -4.25
C SER A 71 15.68 3.94 -2.74
N SER A 72 16.27 4.98 -2.15
CA SER A 72 16.17 5.22 -0.72
C SER A 72 16.11 6.71 -0.41
N GLY A 73 15.62 7.03 0.81
CA GLY A 73 15.49 8.41 1.20
C GLY A 73 14.77 8.61 2.52
N LYS A 74 14.15 9.77 2.67
CA LYS A 74 13.46 10.19 3.89
C LYS A 74 12.05 10.67 3.57
N VAL A 75 11.13 10.38 4.48
CA VAL A 75 9.76 10.92 4.43
C VAL A 75 9.48 11.72 5.68
N TYR A 76 8.85 12.87 5.50
CA TYR A 76 8.38 13.74 6.56
C TYR A 76 6.91 14.07 6.34
N ILE A 77 6.11 13.94 7.38
CA ILE A 77 4.67 14.19 7.34
C ILE A 77 4.33 15.12 8.49
N LYS A 78 3.51 16.15 8.23
CA LYS A 78 2.95 17.02 9.25
C LYS A 78 1.49 17.32 8.94
N LYS A 79 0.62 17.06 9.88
CA LYS A 79 -0.80 17.41 9.72
C LYS A 79 -1.05 18.90 9.94
N PRO A 80 -2.04 19.48 9.23
CA PRO A 80 -2.85 18.83 8.19
C PRO A 80 -2.15 18.88 6.81
N GLY A 81 -2.12 17.73 6.11
CA GLY A 81 -1.89 17.65 4.66
C GLY A 81 -0.50 18.01 4.13
N ARG A 82 0.52 18.12 4.98
CA ARG A 82 1.89 18.43 4.53
C ARG A 82 2.72 17.15 4.49
N LEU A 83 3.48 17.00 3.40
CA LEU A 83 4.42 15.90 3.22
C LEU A 83 5.65 16.42 2.46
N ARG A 84 6.82 15.95 2.87
CA ARG A 84 8.04 16.00 2.09
C ARG A 84 8.58 14.59 1.93
N TRP A 85 8.83 14.17 0.70
CA TRP A 85 9.41 12.88 0.36
C TRP A 85 10.69 13.13 -0.45
N THR A 86 11.83 12.81 0.15
CA THR A 86 13.14 13.08 -0.41
C THR A 86 13.80 11.77 -0.81
N TYR A 87 14.00 11.55 -2.11
CA TYR A 87 14.89 10.51 -2.61
C TYR A 87 16.33 11.01 -2.51
N LEU A 88 17.22 10.13 -2.02
CA LEU A 88 18.65 10.38 -1.87
C LEU A 88 19.45 9.53 -2.85
N GLU A 89 19.02 8.31 -3.10
CA GLU A 89 19.66 7.33 -3.97
C GLU A 89 18.63 6.65 -4.90
N PRO A 90 19.00 6.31 -6.15
CA PRO A 90 20.26 6.62 -6.84
C PRO A 90 20.31 8.06 -7.36
N SER A 91 19.17 8.73 -7.51
CA SER A 91 19.03 10.11 -7.98
C SER A 91 18.25 10.95 -6.98
N ALA A 92 18.73 12.15 -6.71
CA ALA A 92 18.06 13.07 -5.80
C ALA A 92 16.78 13.61 -6.41
N GLU A 93 15.69 13.53 -5.64
CA GLU A 93 14.40 14.11 -5.96
C GLU A 93 13.68 14.52 -4.68
N ASP A 94 13.11 15.72 -4.65
CA ASP A 94 12.30 16.20 -3.53
C ASP A 94 10.85 16.40 -3.97
N ILE A 95 9.93 15.68 -3.32
CA ILE A 95 8.49 15.82 -3.53
C ILE A 95 7.91 16.55 -2.33
N TYR A 96 7.28 17.68 -2.58
CA TYR A 96 6.55 18.46 -1.58
C TYR A 96 5.06 18.40 -1.87
N VAL A 97 4.28 18.06 -0.86
CA VAL A 97 2.82 18.08 -0.91
C VAL A 97 2.30 19.03 0.16
N ASP A 98 1.44 19.96 -0.23
CA ASP A 98 0.62 20.75 0.68
C ASP A 98 -0.84 20.57 0.28
N ARG A 99 -1.57 19.74 1.02
CA ARG A 99 -2.92 19.28 0.74
C ARG A 99 -3.00 18.56 -0.63
N ASP A 100 -3.44 19.26 -1.68
CA ASP A 100 -3.53 18.75 -3.04
C ASP A 100 -2.43 19.30 -3.96
N ASP A 101 -1.73 20.36 -3.55
CA ASP A 101 -0.65 20.94 -4.35
C ASP A 101 0.63 20.10 -4.24
N VAL A 102 1.19 19.73 -5.39
CA VAL A 102 2.43 18.95 -5.47
C VAL A 102 3.49 19.72 -6.23
N LYS A 103 4.70 19.69 -5.69
CA LYS A 103 5.92 20.17 -6.37
C LYS A 103 6.96 19.05 -6.32
N VAL A 104 7.47 18.66 -7.49
CA VAL A 104 8.53 17.67 -7.61
C VAL A 104 9.77 18.38 -8.13
N TYR A 105 10.79 18.48 -7.31
CA TYR A 105 12.07 19.08 -7.67
C TYR A 105 13.07 18.00 -8.05
N VAL A 106 13.60 18.09 -9.28
CA VAL A 106 14.63 17.20 -9.81
C VAL A 106 15.92 18.02 -9.99
N PRO A 107 16.86 17.97 -9.03
CA PRO A 107 18.09 18.77 -9.06
C PRO A 107 18.94 18.58 -10.31
N GLU A 108 19.05 17.34 -10.79
CA GLU A 108 19.83 16.98 -11.99
C GLU A 108 19.38 17.73 -13.23
N HIS A 109 18.06 17.95 -13.36
CA HIS A 109 17.47 18.67 -14.49
C HIS A 109 17.23 20.15 -14.21
N LYS A 110 17.47 20.62 -12.98
CA LYS A 110 17.12 21.97 -12.51
C LYS A 110 15.67 22.32 -12.82
N GLN A 111 14.77 21.35 -12.61
CA GLN A 111 13.36 21.48 -12.91
C GLN A 111 12.49 21.27 -11.68
N VAL A 112 11.40 22.02 -11.62
CA VAL A 112 10.30 21.80 -10.68
C VAL A 112 9.03 21.54 -11.47
N LEU A 113 8.48 20.33 -11.33
CA LEU A 113 7.14 20.02 -11.82
C LEU A 113 6.11 20.45 -10.78
N VAL A 114 5.12 21.22 -11.21
CA VAL A 114 3.99 21.64 -10.36
C VAL A 114 2.71 21.02 -10.84
N GLY A 115 1.90 20.50 -9.92
CA GLY A 115 0.67 19.81 -10.25
C GLY A 115 -0.24 19.62 -9.05
N LYS A 116 -1.22 18.74 -9.20
CA LYS A 116 -2.16 18.33 -8.16
C LYS A 116 -1.98 16.85 -7.84
N LEU A 117 -2.04 16.49 -6.55
CA LEU A 117 -1.96 15.11 -6.10
C LEU A 117 -3.07 14.25 -6.72
N THR A 118 -4.27 14.82 -6.88
CA THR A 118 -5.40 14.19 -7.55
C THR A 118 -5.15 13.79 -9.00
N HIS A 119 -4.12 14.38 -9.65
CA HIS A 119 -3.73 14.05 -11.02
C HIS A 119 -2.53 13.08 -11.09
N MET A 120 -1.98 12.68 -9.95
CA MET A 120 -0.79 11.81 -9.85
C MET A 120 -1.18 10.40 -9.38
N ALA A 121 -1.99 9.70 -10.15
CA ALA A 121 -2.69 8.47 -9.77
C ALA A 121 -1.82 7.38 -9.08
N ALA A 122 -0.66 7.04 -9.64
CA ALA A 122 0.17 5.96 -9.10
C ALA A 122 0.88 6.32 -7.79
N SER A 123 1.21 7.60 -7.56
CA SER A 123 1.93 8.07 -6.37
C SER A 123 1.00 8.41 -5.20
N ARG A 124 -0.29 8.51 -5.43
CA ARG A 124 -1.27 8.99 -4.46
C ARG A 124 -1.51 8.01 -3.30
N ALA A 125 -1.69 6.75 -3.60
CA ALA A 125 -2.10 5.76 -2.60
C ALA A 125 -1.11 5.59 -1.43
N PRO A 126 0.23 5.47 -1.63
CA PRO A 126 1.19 5.45 -0.53
C PRO A 126 1.20 6.74 0.28
N LEU A 127 1.07 7.89 -0.39
CA LEU A 127 1.09 9.20 0.26
C LEU A 127 -0.15 9.39 1.15
N GLU A 128 -1.33 9.02 0.67
CA GLU A 128 -2.58 9.08 1.44
C GLU A 128 -2.56 8.14 2.66
N LEU A 129 -2.07 6.91 2.48
CA LEU A 129 -1.91 5.96 3.57
C LEU A 129 -0.98 6.50 4.66
N LEU A 130 0.13 7.11 4.29
CA LEU A 130 1.11 7.65 5.23
C LEU A 130 0.65 8.95 5.89
N GLN A 131 -0.07 9.82 5.19
CA GLN A 131 -0.65 11.02 5.78
C GLN A 131 -1.72 10.70 6.83
N GLY A 132 -2.01 9.41 7.02
CA GLY A 132 -3.04 8.96 7.94
C GLY A 132 -4.40 9.41 7.45
N ALA A 133 -4.63 9.20 6.15
CA ALA A 133 -5.98 9.23 5.63
C ALA A 133 -6.81 8.35 6.56
N ALA A 134 -7.38 9.00 7.56
CA ALA A 134 -7.99 8.41 8.74
C ALA A 134 -9.26 7.60 8.41
N LYS A 135 -9.46 7.33 7.13
CA LYS A 135 -10.61 6.64 6.58
C LYS A 135 -10.17 5.68 5.47
N LEU A 136 -9.24 4.76 5.81
CA LEU A 136 -8.90 3.66 4.89
C LEU A 136 -10.16 2.94 4.41
N ASP A 137 -11.13 2.78 5.30
CA ASP A 137 -12.44 2.18 5.05
C ASP A 137 -13.32 2.98 4.09
N ALA A 138 -13.06 4.26 3.85
CA ALA A 138 -13.77 5.02 2.83
C ALA A 138 -13.31 4.67 1.41
N SER A 139 -12.00 4.46 1.21
CA SER A 139 -11.39 4.27 -0.11
C SER A 139 -11.05 2.82 -0.44
N PHE A 140 -10.88 1.96 0.60
CA PHE A 140 -10.44 0.58 0.43
C PHE A 140 -11.32 -0.41 1.18
N ASP A 141 -11.43 -1.60 0.62
CA ASP A 141 -11.85 -2.80 1.32
C ASP A 141 -10.61 -3.50 1.89
N ALA A 142 -10.66 -3.84 3.19
CA ALA A 142 -9.55 -4.46 3.88
C ALA A 142 -9.79 -5.97 4.04
N GLU A 143 -8.86 -6.78 3.54
CA GLU A 143 -8.97 -8.24 3.47
C GLU A 143 -7.74 -8.93 4.05
N PRO A 144 -7.84 -10.18 4.50
CA PRO A 144 -6.69 -11.01 4.81
C PRO A 144 -5.83 -11.25 3.57
N THR A 145 -4.52 -11.14 3.72
CA THR A 145 -3.58 -11.45 2.63
C THR A 145 -3.51 -12.95 2.42
N SER A 146 -3.64 -13.40 1.16
CA SER A 146 -3.45 -14.79 0.77
C SER A 146 -1.98 -15.22 0.89
N GLY A 147 -1.73 -16.53 1.07
CA GLY A 147 -0.39 -17.08 1.21
C GLY A 147 0.28 -16.71 2.53
N LYS A 148 1.45 -16.02 2.51
CA LYS A 148 2.09 -15.54 3.73
C LYS A 148 1.25 -14.43 4.35
N SER A 149 0.43 -14.77 5.31
CA SER A 149 -0.59 -13.88 5.87
C SER A 149 -0.13 -13.14 7.14
N ARG A 150 1.08 -13.41 7.66
CA ARG A 150 1.60 -12.79 8.88
C ARG A 150 2.99 -12.19 8.65
N GLY A 151 3.16 -10.99 9.17
CA GLY A 151 4.41 -10.25 9.19
C GLY A 151 5.17 -10.40 10.50
N VAL A 152 6.01 -9.43 10.79
CA VAL A 152 6.82 -9.36 12.01
C VAL A 152 5.94 -9.37 13.26
N GLY A 153 6.36 -10.12 14.27
CA GLY A 153 5.59 -10.28 15.53
C GLY A 153 4.29 -11.03 15.39
N GLY A 154 4.08 -11.76 14.29
CA GLY A 154 2.90 -12.58 14.05
C GLY A 154 1.63 -11.77 13.72
N ILE A 155 1.73 -10.47 13.50
CA ILE A 155 0.57 -9.64 13.11
C ILE A 155 0.16 -9.97 11.68
N ARG A 156 -1.14 -10.09 11.46
CA ARG A 156 -1.69 -10.38 10.14
C ARG A 156 -1.40 -9.23 9.17
N LEU A 157 -0.96 -9.58 7.96
CA LEU A 157 -0.85 -8.64 6.85
C LEU A 157 -2.26 -8.24 6.38
N VAL A 158 -2.39 -7.00 5.94
CA VAL A 158 -3.65 -6.45 5.45
C VAL A 158 -3.53 -6.18 3.95
N THR A 159 -4.42 -6.77 3.16
CA THR A 159 -4.61 -6.40 1.76
C THR A 159 -5.68 -5.33 1.67
N LEU A 160 -5.36 -4.20 1.08
CA LEU A 160 -6.26 -3.10 0.78
C LEU A 160 -6.59 -3.12 -0.70
N VAL A 161 -7.86 -3.25 -1.04
CA VAL A 161 -8.36 -3.26 -2.41
C VAL A 161 -9.15 -1.97 -2.63
N PRO A 162 -8.81 -1.14 -3.65
CA PRO A 162 -9.57 0.07 -3.95
C PRO A 162 -11.04 -0.24 -4.22
N LYS A 163 -11.95 0.51 -3.61
CA LYS A 163 -13.39 0.40 -3.89
C LYS A 163 -13.69 0.86 -5.32
N SER A 164 -14.72 0.29 -5.94
CA SER A 164 -15.05 0.54 -7.36
C SER A 164 -15.28 2.02 -7.69
N HIS A 165 -15.86 2.79 -6.77
CA HIS A 165 -16.07 4.24 -6.93
C HIS A 165 -14.78 5.07 -6.80
N GLU A 166 -13.75 4.51 -6.14
CA GLU A 166 -12.43 5.12 -5.97
C GLU A 166 -11.41 4.60 -7.00
N SER A 167 -11.75 3.57 -7.78
CA SER A 167 -10.84 2.98 -8.78
C SER A 167 -10.33 4.00 -9.79
N GLN A 168 -11.15 4.98 -10.18
CA GLN A 168 -10.73 6.08 -11.06
C GLN A 168 -9.76 7.05 -10.36
N ALA A 169 -9.91 7.26 -9.06
CA ALA A 169 -9.03 8.13 -8.28
C ALA A 169 -7.67 7.48 -8.00
N HIS A 170 -7.64 6.14 -7.80
CA HIS A 170 -6.41 5.38 -7.55
C HIS A 170 -5.74 4.86 -8.84
N GLY A 171 -6.35 5.10 -10.01
CA GLY A 171 -5.78 4.86 -11.33
C GLY A 171 -5.37 3.41 -11.57
N THR A 172 -4.06 3.16 -11.55
CA THR A 172 -3.45 1.86 -11.89
C THR A 172 -3.30 0.90 -10.71
N VAL A 173 -3.72 1.28 -9.49
CA VAL A 173 -3.54 0.46 -8.28
C VAL A 173 -4.51 -0.71 -8.26
N GLN A 174 -3.99 -1.93 -8.27
CA GLN A 174 -4.79 -3.15 -8.12
C GLN A 174 -5.04 -3.47 -6.64
N LYS A 175 -4.00 -3.44 -5.82
CA LYS A 175 -4.06 -3.69 -4.37
C LYS A 175 -2.83 -3.15 -3.67
N ILE A 176 -2.94 -2.97 -2.36
CA ILE A 176 -1.81 -2.62 -1.49
C ILE A 176 -1.75 -3.64 -0.36
N VAL A 177 -0.57 -4.23 -0.12
CA VAL A 177 -0.36 -5.09 1.06
C VAL A 177 0.38 -4.26 2.11
N VAL A 178 -0.17 -4.22 3.32
CA VAL A 178 0.33 -3.43 4.44
C VAL A 178 0.85 -4.34 5.54
N GLU A 179 2.05 -4.08 6.02
CA GLU A 179 2.61 -4.63 7.25
C GLU A 179 2.81 -3.51 8.27
N VAL A 180 2.51 -3.79 9.54
CA VAL A 180 2.67 -2.82 10.63
C VAL A 180 3.70 -3.27 11.65
N PHE A 181 4.32 -2.32 12.35
CA PHE A 181 5.14 -2.62 13.52
C PHE A 181 4.30 -3.16 14.67
N PRO A 182 4.70 -4.27 15.33
CA PRO A 182 3.87 -4.97 16.31
C PRO A 182 3.41 -4.14 17.52
N LYS A 183 4.23 -3.22 17.99
CA LYS A 183 3.95 -2.44 19.21
C LYS A 183 3.27 -1.11 18.93
N THR A 184 3.58 -0.50 17.78
CA THR A 184 3.19 0.87 17.48
C THR A 184 2.05 0.98 16.49
N TYR A 185 1.83 -0.04 15.66
CA TYR A 185 0.88 -0.05 14.54
C TYR A 185 1.15 1.04 13.48
N PHE A 186 2.36 1.59 13.46
CA PHE A 186 2.82 2.33 12.30
C PHE A 186 3.11 1.36 11.15
N ILE A 187 2.92 1.84 9.94
CA ILE A 187 3.26 1.09 8.73
C ILE A 187 4.75 0.80 8.71
N ARG A 188 5.11 -0.47 8.63
CA ARG A 188 6.46 -0.98 8.46
C ARG A 188 6.82 -1.14 7.00
N SER A 189 5.89 -1.70 6.23
CA SER A 189 6.07 -1.83 4.79
C SER A 189 4.76 -1.71 4.02
N LEU A 190 4.88 -1.26 2.78
CA LEU A 190 3.82 -1.19 1.79
C LEU A 190 4.28 -1.91 0.53
N SER A 191 3.47 -2.84 0.02
CA SER A 191 3.66 -3.42 -1.30
C SER A 191 2.51 -2.97 -2.20
N LEU A 192 2.81 -2.10 -3.14
CA LEU A 192 1.87 -1.57 -4.12
C LEU A 192 1.90 -2.45 -5.37
N TYR A 193 0.77 -3.01 -5.75
CA TYR A 193 0.58 -3.80 -6.98
C TYR A 193 -0.22 -2.99 -7.98
N GLU A 194 0.31 -2.82 -9.17
CA GLU A 194 -0.35 -2.11 -10.25
C GLU A 194 -0.99 -3.06 -11.26
N VAL A 195 -2.01 -2.58 -11.95
CA VAL A 195 -2.68 -3.32 -13.04
C VAL A 195 -1.69 -3.63 -14.17
N SER A 196 -0.68 -2.78 -14.36
CA SER A 196 0.42 -2.97 -15.32
C SER A 196 1.33 -4.17 -15.01
N GLY A 197 1.20 -4.81 -13.84
CA GLY A 197 2.12 -5.84 -13.36
C GLY A 197 3.31 -5.29 -12.55
N ASN A 198 3.49 -3.98 -12.49
CA ASN A 198 4.54 -3.38 -11.68
C ASN A 198 4.27 -3.59 -10.18
N VAL A 199 5.35 -3.77 -9.41
CA VAL A 199 5.27 -3.91 -7.95
C VAL A 199 6.29 -2.99 -7.31
N SER A 200 5.83 -2.08 -6.44
CA SER A 200 6.69 -1.21 -5.62
C SER A 200 6.58 -1.59 -4.14
N ASN A 201 7.69 -2.01 -3.56
CA ASN A 201 7.80 -2.33 -2.14
C ASN A 201 8.51 -1.20 -1.42
N PHE A 202 7.88 -0.63 -0.39
CA PHE A 202 8.43 0.37 0.50
C PHE A 202 8.65 -0.25 1.87
N GLU A 203 9.85 -0.12 2.42
CA GLU A 203 10.16 -0.47 3.81
C GLU A 203 10.53 0.80 4.57
N PHE A 204 9.92 1.00 5.74
CA PHE A 204 10.16 2.16 6.59
C PHE A 204 10.96 1.75 7.83
N SER A 205 11.97 2.57 8.16
CA SER A 205 12.83 2.39 9.32
C SER A 205 13.05 3.72 10.04
N SER A 206 13.70 3.69 11.20
CA SER A 206 14.02 4.89 12.01
C SER A 206 12.81 5.79 12.28
N LEU A 207 11.62 5.21 12.34
CA LEU A 207 10.36 5.95 12.43
C LEU A 207 10.24 6.65 13.78
N GLN A 208 9.97 7.95 13.73
CA GLN A 208 9.75 8.82 14.88
C GLN A 208 8.50 9.68 14.65
N SER A 209 7.74 9.94 15.71
CA SER A 209 6.48 10.67 15.60
C SER A 209 6.31 11.70 16.73
N ASN A 210 5.52 12.74 16.44
CA ASN A 210 5.21 13.82 17.37
C ASN A 210 6.45 14.55 17.89
N LEU A 211 7.38 14.85 16.97
CA LEU A 211 8.65 15.56 17.23
C LEU A 211 8.49 17.08 17.26
N GLY A 212 7.37 17.61 16.75
CA GLY A 212 7.19 19.03 16.50
C GLY A 212 8.00 19.51 15.31
N LEU A 213 7.97 18.79 14.20
CA LEU A 213 8.71 19.14 12.99
C LEU A 213 8.45 20.60 12.58
N ASP A 214 9.52 21.32 12.21
CA ASP A 214 9.43 22.72 11.76
C ASP A 214 8.63 22.83 10.46
N ASP A 215 7.86 23.90 10.32
CA ASP A 215 7.08 24.19 9.11
C ASP A 215 7.98 24.47 7.90
N ASP A 216 9.16 25.06 8.14
CA ASP A 216 10.17 25.34 7.12
C ASP A 216 10.65 24.08 6.40
N LEU A 217 10.57 22.92 7.02
CA LEU A 217 10.92 21.63 6.40
C LEU A 217 10.03 21.32 5.17
N PHE A 218 8.81 21.84 5.18
CA PHE A 218 7.80 21.60 4.15
C PHE A 218 7.70 22.74 3.13
N VAL A 219 8.49 23.78 3.31
CA VAL A 219 8.56 24.92 2.37
C VAL A 219 9.66 24.65 1.33
N PRO A 220 9.29 24.43 0.06
CA PRO A 220 10.29 24.16 -0.97
C PRO A 220 11.18 25.39 -1.20
N LYS A 221 12.50 25.16 -1.18
CA LYS A 221 13.52 26.18 -1.46
C LYS A 221 14.29 25.74 -2.70
N PHE A 222 14.11 26.45 -3.81
CA PHE A 222 14.73 26.13 -5.08
C PHE A 222 15.80 27.16 -5.46
N PRO A 223 16.87 26.76 -6.18
CA PRO A 223 17.80 27.70 -6.80
C PRO A 223 17.08 28.66 -7.75
N PRO A 224 17.62 29.89 -7.96
CA PRO A 224 16.94 30.90 -8.78
C PRO A 224 16.90 30.57 -10.29
N ASP A 225 17.72 29.63 -10.75
CA ASP A 225 17.83 29.19 -12.15
C ASP A 225 17.01 27.92 -12.44
N VAL A 226 16.04 27.61 -11.59
CA VAL A 226 15.18 26.43 -11.77
C VAL A 226 14.05 26.76 -12.74
N GLU A 227 13.84 25.87 -13.71
CA GLU A 227 12.69 25.90 -14.61
C GLU A 227 11.45 25.33 -13.94
N VAL A 228 10.33 26.05 -13.99
CA VAL A 228 9.04 25.58 -13.47
C VAL A 228 8.19 25.05 -14.62
N VAL A 229 7.90 23.75 -14.58
CA VAL A 229 7.10 23.04 -15.58
C VAL A 229 5.76 22.61 -14.96
N LYS A 230 4.67 22.88 -15.65
CA LYS A 230 3.37 22.34 -15.24
C LYS A 230 3.30 20.86 -15.59
N ALA A 231 3.00 20.02 -14.62
CA ALA A 231 2.73 18.61 -14.88
C ALA A 231 1.55 18.50 -15.88
N PRO A 232 1.67 17.68 -16.92
CA PRO A 232 0.57 17.46 -17.84
C PRO A 232 -0.61 16.89 -17.06
N VAL A 233 -1.79 17.49 -17.27
CA VAL A 233 -3.04 16.88 -16.80
C VAL A 233 -3.24 15.62 -17.62
N LEU A 234 -3.10 14.45 -17.00
CA LEU A 234 -3.45 13.19 -17.66
C LEU A 234 -4.97 13.14 -17.80
N THR A 235 -5.47 13.81 -18.84
CA THR A 235 -6.85 13.57 -19.29
C THR A 235 -6.87 12.15 -19.86
N GLN A 236 -7.48 11.23 -19.12
CA GLN A 236 -7.81 9.91 -19.67
C GLN A 236 -8.71 10.09 -20.89
N PRO A 237 -8.47 9.33 -21.98
CA PRO A 237 -9.36 9.33 -23.14
C PRO A 237 -10.72 8.77 -22.79
#